data_365aba15370a86ac9df9d5ecc6f71f0a
#
_entry.id   365aba15370a86ac9df9d5ecc6f71f0a
#
_cell.length_a   1.000
_cell.length_b   1.000
_cell.length_c   1.000
_cell.angle_alpha   90.00
_cell.angle_beta   90.00
_cell.angle_gamma   90.00
#
_symmetry.space_group_name_H-M   'P 1'
#
loop_
_entity.id
_entity.type
_entity.pdbx_description
1 polymer ?
#
loop_
_entity_poly.entity_id
_entity_poly.type
_entity_poly.pdbx_seq_one_letter_code
_entity_poly.pdbx_strand_id
1 'polypeptide(L)'
;MNTETTVQAKPRLWLKIGGLASLVLGLGLGLLTLASAAGIWIGFWDFRRGFSLLGAANQYGQWLAWACLLLAAATLIASQLLKVKNAGKFVSFAAIGTLVAWVAYLIPESFRPGENVNYPPIHDISTNRVNPPEFFAVAPLRADAPNTLIYGGSNNMTSERLIELTNEAYPDLVTQRYSESVNVIFEKALAAVDDLGWELVAQDASAGRIEATDTTFWFRFKDDVVIKIDQQGSDTAVDVRSVSRVGTGDVGANAIRMRKLFALLEN
;
A
#
# COMPACT_ATOMS: atom_id res chain seq x y z
N MET A 1 7.75 -68.76 15.51
CA MET A 1 6.98 -67.62 15.01
C MET A 1 7.39 -66.42 15.84
N ASN A 2 8.48 -65.73 15.40
CA ASN A 2 9.03 -64.58 16.13
C ASN A 2 8.29 -63.31 15.69
N THR A 3 7.44 -62.78 16.56
CA THR A 3 6.86 -61.45 16.41
C THR A 3 7.92 -60.44 16.79
N GLU A 4 8.67 -59.93 15.78
CA GLU A 4 9.45 -58.71 15.96
C GLU A 4 8.50 -57.53 16.18
N THR A 5 8.36 -57.17 17.44
CA THR A 5 7.79 -55.87 17.84
C THR A 5 8.72 -54.77 17.34
N THR A 6 8.40 -54.21 16.17
CA THR A 6 9.07 -53.02 15.66
C THR A 6 8.80 -51.86 16.63
N VAL A 7 9.76 -51.65 17.53
CA VAL A 7 9.79 -50.44 18.38
C VAL A 7 9.87 -49.24 17.44
N GLN A 8 8.74 -48.58 17.24
CA GLN A 8 8.71 -47.31 16.51
C GLN A 8 9.54 -46.28 17.30
N ALA A 9 10.74 -45.99 16.79
CA ALA A 9 11.57 -44.96 17.39
C ALA A 9 10.82 -43.63 17.39
N LYS A 10 10.54 -43.13 18.60
CA LYS A 10 9.88 -41.80 18.77
C LYS A 10 10.75 -40.72 18.10
N PRO A 11 10.13 -39.74 17.37
CA PRO A 11 10.88 -38.63 16.79
C PRO A 11 11.69 -37.95 17.92
N ARG A 12 12.96 -37.70 17.65
CA ARG A 12 13.86 -37.09 18.66
C ARG A 12 13.32 -35.71 19.04
N LEU A 13 13.37 -35.38 20.33
CA LEU A 13 12.78 -34.17 20.91
C LEU A 13 13.18 -32.89 20.15
N TRP A 14 14.43 -32.77 19.76
CA TRP A 14 14.95 -31.60 19.06
C TRP A 14 14.36 -31.42 17.65
N LEU A 15 13.96 -32.49 16.91
CA LEU A 15 13.23 -32.36 15.64
C LEU A 15 11.83 -31.75 15.85
N LYS A 16 11.17 -32.16 16.94
CA LYS A 16 9.88 -31.55 17.32
C LYS A 16 10.05 -30.08 17.64
N ILE A 17 11.08 -29.74 18.43
CA ILE A 17 11.38 -28.35 18.83
C ILE A 17 11.71 -27.51 17.58
N GLY A 18 12.59 -27.98 16.68
CA GLY A 18 12.96 -27.25 15.47
C GLY A 18 11.77 -26.97 14.55
N GLY A 19 10.95 -28.00 14.27
CA GLY A 19 9.76 -27.83 13.45
C GLY A 19 8.70 -26.91 14.06
N LEU A 20 8.42 -27.09 15.34
CA LEU A 20 7.44 -26.24 16.05
C LEU A 20 7.97 -24.80 16.24
N ALA A 21 9.24 -24.61 16.57
CA ALA A 21 9.83 -23.28 16.71
C ALA A 21 9.74 -22.49 15.40
N SER A 22 10.12 -23.11 14.26
CA SER A 22 9.99 -22.44 12.97
C SER A 22 8.52 -22.08 12.68
N LEU A 23 7.58 -22.99 12.93
CA LEU A 23 6.16 -22.73 12.73
C LEU A 23 5.65 -21.56 13.59
N VAL A 24 5.98 -21.56 14.89
CA VAL A 24 5.54 -20.52 15.83
C VAL A 24 6.14 -19.17 15.48
N LEU A 25 7.44 -19.12 15.13
CA LEU A 25 8.11 -17.89 14.73
C LEU A 25 7.52 -17.33 13.42
N GLY A 26 7.31 -18.20 12.42
CA GLY A 26 6.72 -17.78 11.14
C GLY A 26 5.27 -17.30 11.28
N LEU A 27 4.43 -18.05 12.00
CA LEU A 27 3.05 -17.63 12.27
C LEU A 27 3.01 -16.37 13.13
N GLY A 28 3.88 -16.23 14.13
CA GLY A 28 3.97 -15.03 14.95
C GLY A 28 4.32 -13.79 14.14
N LEU A 29 5.29 -13.88 13.23
CA LEU A 29 5.62 -12.79 12.31
C LEU A 29 4.45 -12.48 11.36
N GLY A 30 3.84 -13.51 10.78
CA GLY A 30 2.66 -13.35 9.91
C GLY A 30 1.50 -12.67 10.61
N LEU A 31 1.19 -13.09 11.83
CA LEU A 31 0.13 -12.48 12.64
C LEU A 31 0.46 -11.04 13.01
N LEU A 32 1.72 -10.71 13.34
CA LEU A 32 2.14 -9.34 13.64
C LEU A 32 1.97 -8.43 12.41
N THR A 33 2.39 -8.91 11.24
CA THR A 33 2.24 -8.19 9.97
C THR A 33 0.76 -7.97 9.64
N LEU A 34 -0.08 -8.99 9.71
CA LEU A 34 -1.51 -8.86 9.46
C LEU A 34 -2.22 -7.97 10.50
N ALA A 35 -1.84 -8.07 11.77
CA ALA A 35 -2.41 -7.25 12.83
C ALA A 35 -2.16 -5.76 12.57
N SER A 36 -1.03 -5.37 11.96
CA SER A 36 -0.74 -3.98 11.63
C SER A 36 -1.85 -3.30 10.82
N ALA A 37 -2.50 -4.04 9.91
CA ALA A 37 -3.64 -3.57 9.12
C ALA A 37 -4.99 -3.89 9.77
N ALA A 38 -5.17 -5.12 10.23
CA ALA A 38 -6.46 -5.60 10.73
C ALA A 38 -7.02 -4.74 11.87
N GLY A 39 -6.17 -4.29 12.80
CA GLY A 39 -6.60 -3.43 13.90
C GLY A 39 -7.09 -2.05 13.44
N ILE A 40 -6.57 -1.52 12.33
CA ILE A 40 -7.06 -0.28 11.71
C ILE A 40 -8.44 -0.53 11.06
N TRP A 41 -8.60 -1.66 10.35
CA TRP A 41 -9.84 -1.99 9.66
C TRP A 41 -11.04 -2.16 10.60
N ILE A 42 -10.78 -2.71 11.80
CA ILE A 42 -11.82 -2.90 12.83
C ILE A 42 -11.90 -1.73 13.83
N GLY A 43 -11.11 -0.65 13.62
CA GLY A 43 -11.10 0.53 14.50
C GLY A 43 -10.48 0.30 15.89
N PHE A 44 -9.66 -0.74 16.06
CA PHE A 44 -9.04 -1.05 17.35
C PHE A 44 -7.82 -0.16 17.66
N TRP A 45 -7.12 0.31 16.63
CA TRP A 45 -6.05 1.30 16.73
C TRP A 45 -5.94 2.13 15.46
N ASP A 46 -5.24 3.26 15.57
CA ASP A 46 -4.96 4.17 14.47
C ASP A 46 -3.79 3.68 13.58
N PHE A 47 -3.55 4.39 12.48
CA PHE A 47 -2.47 4.07 11.54
C PHE A 47 -1.08 4.19 12.17
N ARG A 48 -0.85 5.07 13.18
CA ARG A 48 0.46 5.21 13.85
C ARG A 48 0.83 3.93 14.58
N ARG A 49 -0.15 3.31 15.25
CA ARG A 49 0.04 2.00 15.87
C ARG A 49 0.27 0.92 14.83
N GLY A 50 -0.48 0.93 13.73
CA GLY A 50 -0.29 0.04 12.59
C GLY A 50 1.13 0.14 12.01
N PHE A 51 1.64 1.34 11.78
CA PHE A 51 3.03 1.58 11.35
C PHE A 51 4.06 1.07 12.35
N SER A 52 3.85 1.28 13.65
CA SER A 52 4.74 0.78 14.69
C SER A 52 4.84 -0.75 14.66
N LEU A 53 3.69 -1.44 14.50
CA LEU A 53 3.63 -2.90 14.41
C LEU A 53 4.30 -3.41 13.13
N LEU A 54 4.01 -2.78 11.99
CA LEU A 54 4.64 -3.14 10.72
C LEU A 54 6.15 -2.86 10.73
N GLY A 55 6.56 -1.73 11.32
CA GLY A 55 7.96 -1.39 11.51
C GLY A 55 8.71 -2.45 12.35
N ALA A 56 8.10 -2.92 13.44
CA ALA A 56 8.66 -4.00 14.26
C ALA A 56 8.73 -5.32 13.47
N ALA A 57 7.65 -5.69 12.76
CA ALA A 57 7.65 -6.88 11.90
C ALA A 57 8.76 -6.83 10.86
N ASN A 58 9.00 -5.67 10.27
CA ASN A 58 10.00 -5.49 9.23
C ASN A 58 11.43 -5.46 9.77
N GLN A 59 11.66 -4.77 10.90
CA GLN A 59 12.97 -4.69 11.56
C GLN A 59 13.52 -6.07 11.92
N TYR A 60 12.67 -6.96 12.43
CA TYR A 60 13.04 -8.30 12.85
C TYR A 60 12.72 -9.38 11.84
N GLY A 61 11.90 -9.09 10.85
CA GLY A 61 11.34 -10.06 9.90
C GLY A 61 12.40 -10.81 9.10
N GLN A 62 13.41 -10.12 8.58
CA GLN A 62 14.51 -10.72 7.84
C GLN A 62 15.25 -11.76 8.67
N TRP A 63 15.62 -11.41 9.91
CA TRP A 63 16.34 -12.30 10.80
C TRP A 63 15.51 -13.51 11.21
N LEU A 64 14.22 -13.30 11.47
CA LEU A 64 13.28 -14.38 11.79
C LEU A 64 13.07 -15.32 10.59
N ALA A 65 12.97 -14.80 9.38
CA ALA A 65 12.83 -15.58 8.17
C ALA A 65 14.08 -16.46 7.93
N TRP A 66 15.30 -15.90 8.11
CA TRP A 66 16.54 -16.68 8.06
C TRP A 66 16.61 -17.73 9.17
N ALA A 67 16.22 -17.38 10.41
CA ALA A 67 16.18 -18.34 11.51
C ALA A 67 15.23 -19.51 11.22
N CYS A 68 14.03 -19.23 10.69
CA CYS A 68 13.08 -20.25 10.24
C CYS A 68 13.68 -21.15 9.17
N LEU A 69 14.37 -20.57 8.16
CA LEU A 69 15.02 -21.34 7.09
C LEU A 69 16.11 -22.25 7.64
N LEU A 70 16.96 -21.76 8.52
CA LEU A 70 18.01 -22.55 9.14
C LEU A 70 17.44 -23.70 10.00
N LEU A 71 16.36 -23.44 10.76
CA LEU A 71 15.66 -24.47 11.53
C LEU A 71 15.04 -25.52 10.60
N ALA A 72 14.46 -25.11 9.47
CA ALA A 72 13.89 -26.02 8.50
C ALA A 72 14.96 -26.88 7.85
N ALA A 73 16.07 -26.29 7.42
CA ALA A 73 17.20 -27.00 6.83
C ALA A 73 17.80 -28.00 7.84
N ALA A 74 18.04 -27.58 9.07
CA ALA A 74 18.56 -28.47 10.12
C ALA A 74 17.59 -29.63 10.43
N THR A 75 16.28 -29.35 10.50
CA THR A 75 15.25 -30.38 10.72
C THR A 75 15.19 -31.38 9.58
N LEU A 76 15.24 -30.90 8.34
CA LEU A 76 15.25 -31.76 7.15
C LEU A 76 16.51 -32.63 7.09
N ILE A 77 17.69 -32.01 7.13
CA ILE A 77 18.98 -32.71 7.02
C ILE A 77 19.10 -33.78 8.11
N ALA A 78 18.79 -33.41 9.33
CA ALA A 78 18.90 -34.35 10.44
C ALA A 78 17.84 -35.47 10.37
N SER A 79 16.65 -35.20 9.86
CA SER A 79 15.63 -36.25 9.61
C SER A 79 16.12 -37.29 8.63
N GLN A 80 16.86 -36.87 7.60
CA GLN A 80 17.43 -37.73 6.56
C GLN A 80 18.65 -38.52 7.08
N LEU A 81 19.64 -37.82 7.63
CA LEU A 81 20.89 -38.45 8.12
C LEU A 81 20.63 -39.47 9.21
N LEU A 82 19.72 -39.21 10.11
CA LEU A 82 19.41 -40.07 11.24
C LEU A 82 18.25 -41.02 10.98
N LYS A 83 17.73 -41.05 9.73
CA LYS A 83 16.63 -41.90 9.26
C LYS A 83 15.46 -41.95 10.27
N VAL A 84 15.04 -40.78 10.79
CA VAL A 84 14.01 -40.71 11.81
C VAL A 84 12.64 -40.98 11.22
N LYS A 85 12.01 -42.09 11.62
CA LYS A 85 10.65 -42.45 11.21
C LYS A 85 9.65 -41.36 11.69
N ASN A 86 8.65 -41.03 10.87
CA ASN A 86 7.59 -40.02 11.17
C ASN A 86 8.10 -38.59 11.41
N ALA A 87 9.29 -38.23 10.88
CA ALA A 87 9.80 -36.87 10.93
C ALA A 87 9.05 -35.90 9.99
N GLY A 88 8.36 -36.41 8.97
CA GLY A 88 7.71 -35.61 7.90
C GLY A 88 6.82 -34.48 8.44
N LYS A 89 6.03 -34.74 9.50
CA LYS A 89 5.19 -33.72 10.15
C LYS A 89 6.00 -32.50 10.62
N PHE A 90 7.16 -32.71 11.24
CA PHE A 90 7.99 -31.62 11.77
C PHE A 90 8.76 -30.90 10.67
N VAL A 91 9.15 -31.61 9.61
CA VAL A 91 9.71 -31.02 8.39
C VAL A 91 8.66 -30.12 7.71
N SER A 92 7.40 -30.59 7.59
CA SER A 92 6.29 -29.76 7.07
C SER A 92 6.03 -28.53 7.94
N PHE A 93 6.04 -28.65 9.26
CA PHE A 93 5.87 -27.50 10.15
C PHE A 93 7.00 -26.48 9.95
N ALA A 94 8.24 -26.92 9.85
CA ALA A 94 9.38 -26.05 9.59
C ALA A 94 9.27 -25.35 8.23
N ALA A 95 8.86 -26.08 7.20
CA ALA A 95 8.67 -25.51 5.86
C ALA A 95 7.55 -24.47 5.81
N ILE A 96 6.40 -24.76 6.44
CA ILE A 96 5.27 -23.82 6.53
C ILE A 96 5.70 -22.56 7.30
N GLY A 97 6.36 -22.73 8.46
CA GLY A 97 6.85 -21.59 9.23
C GLY A 97 7.81 -20.69 8.43
N THR A 98 8.72 -21.32 7.68
CA THR A 98 9.65 -20.59 6.79
C THR A 98 8.91 -19.85 5.68
N LEU A 99 7.97 -20.50 5.00
CA LEU A 99 7.18 -19.87 3.95
C LEU A 99 6.42 -18.65 4.49
N VAL A 100 5.72 -18.81 5.61
CA VAL A 100 4.97 -17.71 6.22
C VAL A 100 5.89 -16.57 6.66
N ALA A 101 7.05 -16.86 7.24
CA ALA A 101 8.01 -15.85 7.65
C ALA A 101 8.54 -15.04 6.45
N TRP A 102 8.90 -15.70 5.36
CA TRP A 102 9.35 -15.00 4.15
C TRP A 102 8.25 -14.18 3.49
N VAL A 103 7.03 -14.71 3.38
CA VAL A 103 5.89 -13.96 2.85
C VAL A 103 5.59 -12.73 3.70
N ALA A 104 5.56 -12.88 5.02
CA ALA A 104 5.31 -11.79 5.96
C ALA A 104 6.39 -10.70 5.94
N TYR A 105 7.63 -11.05 5.61
CA TYR A 105 8.73 -10.09 5.43
C TYR A 105 8.71 -9.44 4.04
N LEU A 106 8.59 -10.23 2.96
CA LEU A 106 8.74 -9.73 1.59
C LEU A 106 7.57 -8.86 1.13
N ILE A 107 6.34 -9.12 1.59
CA ILE A 107 5.18 -8.30 1.19
C ILE A 107 5.35 -6.84 1.61
N PRO A 108 5.58 -6.50 2.89
CA PRO A 108 5.84 -5.12 3.28
C PRO A 108 7.08 -4.52 2.60
N GLU A 109 8.13 -5.32 2.42
CA GLU A 109 9.37 -4.88 1.78
C GLU A 109 9.16 -4.46 0.32
N SER A 110 8.27 -5.13 -0.41
CA SER A 110 7.95 -4.81 -1.81
C SER A 110 7.29 -3.43 -1.99
N PHE A 111 6.74 -2.85 -0.94
CA PHE A 111 6.14 -1.51 -0.95
C PHE A 111 7.11 -0.41 -0.48
N ARG A 112 8.34 -0.76 -0.12
CA ARG A 112 9.34 0.26 0.21
C ARG A 112 9.76 1.01 -1.05
N PRO A 113 9.92 2.33 -0.95
CA PRO A 113 10.57 3.10 -2.01
C PRO A 113 11.94 2.52 -2.29
N GLY A 114 12.34 2.45 -3.57
CA GLY A 114 13.69 2.06 -3.93
C GLY A 114 14.74 3.00 -3.30
N GLU A 115 15.91 2.49 -2.97
CA GLU A 115 16.98 3.25 -2.29
C GLU A 115 17.39 4.53 -3.03
N ASN A 116 17.14 4.60 -4.34
CA ASN A 116 17.50 5.74 -5.20
C ASN A 116 16.30 6.63 -5.58
N VAL A 117 15.11 6.40 -5.00
CA VAL A 117 13.92 7.21 -5.29
C VAL A 117 13.72 8.20 -4.15
N ASN A 118 14.04 9.46 -4.43
CA ASN A 118 13.82 10.56 -3.50
C ASN A 118 12.45 11.18 -3.76
N TYR A 119 11.44 10.77 -3.02
CA TYR A 119 10.12 11.40 -3.08
C TYR A 119 10.14 12.73 -2.32
N PRO A 120 9.60 13.82 -2.91
CA PRO A 120 9.50 15.08 -2.20
C PRO A 120 8.51 14.94 -1.01
N PRO A 121 8.71 15.71 0.07
CA PRO A 121 7.82 15.68 1.24
C PRO A 121 6.54 16.48 0.95
N ILE A 122 5.80 16.09 -0.09
CA ILE A 122 4.54 16.70 -0.50
C ILE A 122 3.42 15.65 -0.52
N HIS A 123 2.20 16.09 -0.28
CA HIS A 123 0.99 15.26 -0.22
C HIS A 123 -0.19 15.90 -0.97
N ASP A 124 0.07 17.00 -1.67
CA ASP A 124 -0.88 17.76 -2.47
C ASP A 124 -0.25 18.02 -3.83
N ILE A 125 -0.80 17.44 -4.88
CA ILE A 125 -0.28 17.54 -6.25
C ILE A 125 -1.41 18.01 -7.16
N SER A 126 -1.12 19.01 -8.00
CA SER A 126 -2.05 19.52 -9.00
C SER A 126 -1.40 19.64 -10.37
N THR A 127 -2.13 19.33 -11.44
CA THR A 127 -1.70 19.56 -12.83
C THR A 127 -1.71 21.04 -13.16
N ASN A 128 -2.71 21.76 -12.71
CA ASN A 128 -2.78 23.21 -12.80
C ASN A 128 -2.27 23.82 -11.48
N ARG A 129 -1.04 24.26 -11.49
CA ARG A 129 -0.34 24.74 -10.29
C ARG A 129 -0.63 26.21 -10.00
N VAL A 130 -1.13 26.95 -11.00
CA VAL A 130 -1.50 28.36 -10.87
C VAL A 130 -2.92 28.50 -10.33
N ASN A 131 -3.86 27.71 -10.89
CA ASN A 131 -5.26 27.66 -10.49
C ASN A 131 -5.63 26.20 -10.18
N PRO A 132 -5.17 25.65 -9.04
CA PRO A 132 -5.44 24.25 -8.71
C PRO A 132 -6.94 24.02 -8.51
N PRO A 133 -7.50 22.92 -9.02
CA PRO A 133 -8.89 22.57 -8.79
C PRO A 133 -9.28 22.59 -7.33
N GLU A 134 -10.44 23.18 -7.02
CA GLU A 134 -10.97 23.30 -5.66
C GLU A 134 -11.91 22.14 -5.33
N PHE A 135 -11.87 21.71 -4.07
CA PHE A 135 -12.77 20.72 -3.50
C PHE A 135 -13.96 21.39 -2.82
N PHE A 136 -15.15 20.86 -3.03
CA PHE A 136 -16.39 21.34 -2.43
C PHE A 136 -17.11 20.27 -1.62
N ALA A 137 -17.47 19.16 -2.25
CA ALA A 137 -18.21 18.08 -1.63
C ALA A 137 -17.35 17.26 -0.66
N VAL A 138 -16.07 17.09 -0.96
CA VAL A 138 -15.09 16.40 -0.10
C VAL A 138 -14.73 17.24 1.13
N ALA A 139 -14.75 18.58 1.05
CA ALA A 139 -14.29 19.46 2.12
C ALA A 139 -14.91 19.17 3.49
N PRO A 140 -16.25 19.03 3.65
CA PRO A 140 -16.86 18.69 4.93
C PRO A 140 -16.52 17.29 5.42
N LEU A 141 -16.21 16.34 4.53
CA LEU A 141 -15.91 14.94 4.87
C LEU A 141 -14.49 14.76 5.45
N ARG A 142 -13.68 15.81 5.42
CA ARG A 142 -12.31 15.80 5.92
C ARG A 142 -12.05 16.92 6.94
N ALA A 143 -13.08 17.43 7.58
CA ALA A 143 -12.95 18.52 8.56
C ALA A 143 -11.92 18.20 9.67
N ASP A 144 -11.80 16.93 10.08
CA ASP A 144 -10.86 16.48 11.10
C ASP A 144 -9.50 16.03 10.52
N ALA A 145 -9.28 16.16 9.20
CA ALA A 145 -8.02 15.77 8.60
C ALA A 145 -6.91 16.77 8.95
N PRO A 146 -5.72 16.32 9.37
CA PRO A 146 -4.61 17.21 9.70
C PRO A 146 -4.10 18.01 8.51
N ASN A 147 -4.22 17.47 7.28
CA ASN A 147 -3.82 18.18 6.08
C ASN A 147 -4.96 19.04 5.55
N THR A 148 -4.70 20.33 5.32
CA THR A 148 -5.68 21.28 4.78
C THR A 148 -5.88 21.13 3.26
N LEU A 149 -6.97 21.67 2.73
CA LEU A 149 -7.21 21.84 1.29
C LEU A 149 -6.65 23.18 0.74
N ILE A 150 -6.10 24.04 1.58
CA ILE A 150 -5.40 25.24 1.11
C ILE A 150 -4.13 24.78 0.40
N TYR A 151 -3.99 25.10 -0.88
CA TYR A 151 -2.85 24.71 -1.69
C TYR A 151 -1.55 25.31 -1.12
N GLY A 152 -0.60 24.44 -0.75
CA GLY A 152 0.61 24.85 -0.05
C GLY A 152 0.42 25.23 1.43
N GLY A 153 -0.77 25.03 2.02
CA GLY A 153 -1.08 25.46 3.39
C GLY A 153 -0.73 24.45 4.49
N SER A 154 -0.15 23.30 4.17
CA SER A 154 0.18 22.25 5.15
C SER A 154 1.67 22.23 5.48
N ASN A 155 2.02 21.88 6.72
CA ASN A 155 3.40 21.59 7.16
C ASN A 155 4.41 22.73 6.91
N ASN A 156 4.01 23.98 7.06
CA ASN A 156 4.83 25.17 6.74
C ASN A 156 5.28 25.25 5.26
N MET A 157 4.59 24.54 4.39
CA MET A 157 4.79 24.60 2.94
C MET A 157 4.12 25.89 2.42
N THR A 158 4.77 26.60 1.48
CA THR A 158 4.12 27.66 0.71
C THR A 158 3.70 27.14 -0.66
N SER A 159 2.77 27.83 -1.32
CA SER A 159 2.33 27.46 -2.67
C SER A 159 3.51 27.44 -3.66
N GLU A 160 4.42 28.43 -3.56
CA GLU A 160 5.60 28.53 -4.42
C GLU A 160 6.53 27.34 -4.23
N ARG A 161 6.78 26.95 -2.97
CA ARG A 161 7.64 25.78 -2.69
C ARG A 161 6.99 24.48 -3.14
N LEU A 162 5.67 24.34 -2.97
CA LEU A 162 4.93 23.17 -3.46
C LEU A 162 4.99 23.08 -4.99
N ILE A 163 4.84 24.20 -5.69
CA ILE A 163 4.97 24.28 -7.16
C ILE A 163 6.38 23.85 -7.61
N GLU A 164 7.41 24.38 -6.96
CA GLU A 164 8.81 24.05 -7.26
C GLU A 164 9.06 22.55 -7.13
N LEU A 165 8.71 21.95 -5.98
CA LEU A 165 8.88 20.53 -5.70
C LEU A 165 8.08 19.65 -6.67
N THR A 166 6.86 20.07 -7.03
CA THR A 166 6.03 19.35 -7.98
C THR A 166 6.61 19.40 -9.39
N ASN A 167 7.13 20.57 -9.82
CA ASN A 167 7.79 20.72 -11.11
C ASN A 167 9.05 19.86 -11.23
N GLU A 168 9.84 19.79 -10.15
CA GLU A 168 11.07 19.00 -10.11
C GLU A 168 10.79 17.50 -10.14
N ALA A 169 9.84 17.04 -9.30
CA ALA A 169 9.60 15.61 -9.12
C ALA A 169 8.63 15.01 -10.16
N TYR A 170 7.66 15.81 -10.64
CA TYR A 170 6.57 15.35 -11.51
C TYR A 170 6.33 16.32 -12.68
N PRO A 171 7.32 16.56 -13.55
CA PRO A 171 7.20 17.51 -14.66
C PRO A 171 6.17 17.09 -15.71
N ASP A 172 5.84 15.79 -15.76
CA ASP A 172 4.84 15.19 -16.66
C ASP A 172 3.39 15.46 -16.22
N LEU A 173 3.15 15.76 -14.95
CA LEU A 173 1.80 16.02 -14.43
C LEU A 173 1.40 17.47 -14.69
N VAL A 174 0.90 17.71 -15.87
CA VAL A 174 0.38 19.01 -16.37
C VAL A 174 -1.05 18.84 -16.87
N THR A 175 -1.77 19.95 -17.10
CA THR A 175 -3.09 19.95 -17.74
C THR A 175 -3.07 19.09 -19.00
N GLN A 176 -3.94 18.08 -19.07
CA GLN A 176 -4.08 17.23 -20.26
C GLN A 176 -5.10 17.86 -21.21
N ARG A 177 -4.93 17.61 -22.54
CA ARG A 177 -5.80 18.15 -23.58
C ARG A 177 -6.29 17.03 -24.48
N TYR A 178 -7.60 17.04 -24.74
CA TYR A 178 -8.28 16.03 -25.55
C TYR A 178 -9.07 16.72 -26.66
N SER A 179 -9.18 16.08 -27.82
CA SER A 179 -9.99 16.55 -28.94
C SER A 179 -11.47 16.24 -28.80
N GLU A 180 -11.82 15.32 -27.92
CA GLU A 180 -13.20 14.96 -27.61
C GLU A 180 -13.91 16.06 -26.82
N SER A 181 -15.25 16.06 -26.91
CA SER A 181 -16.05 17.04 -26.20
C SER A 181 -15.99 16.87 -24.66
N VAL A 182 -16.26 17.96 -23.93
CA VAL A 182 -16.33 17.96 -22.45
C VAL A 182 -17.21 16.83 -21.92
N ASN A 183 -18.37 16.56 -22.54
CA ASN A 183 -19.27 15.51 -22.09
C ASN A 183 -18.66 14.12 -22.26
N VAL A 184 -17.95 13.84 -23.36
CA VAL A 184 -17.31 12.56 -23.60
C VAL A 184 -16.21 12.33 -22.58
N ILE A 185 -15.35 13.32 -22.37
CA ILE A 185 -14.26 13.23 -21.36
C ILE A 185 -14.82 13.13 -19.95
N PHE A 186 -15.94 13.79 -19.65
CA PHE A 186 -16.60 13.70 -18.34
C PHE A 186 -17.09 12.28 -18.05
N GLU A 187 -17.75 11.63 -19.02
CA GLU A 187 -18.20 10.24 -18.89
C GLU A 187 -17.01 9.26 -18.78
N LYS A 188 -15.95 9.46 -19.58
CA LYS A 188 -14.71 8.69 -19.47
C LYS A 188 -14.09 8.85 -18.08
N ALA A 189 -14.08 10.05 -17.52
CA ALA A 189 -13.52 10.30 -16.19
C ALA A 189 -14.35 9.64 -15.08
N LEU A 190 -15.67 9.61 -15.19
CA LEU A 190 -16.54 8.86 -14.28
C LEU A 190 -16.29 7.36 -14.36
N ALA A 191 -16.17 6.79 -15.56
CA ALA A 191 -15.83 5.40 -15.75
C ALA A 191 -14.44 5.07 -15.17
N ALA A 192 -13.45 5.96 -15.36
CA ALA A 192 -12.12 5.78 -14.79
C ALA A 192 -12.11 5.83 -13.26
N VAL A 193 -12.95 6.66 -12.63
CA VAL A 193 -13.12 6.68 -11.16
C VAL A 193 -13.64 5.33 -10.65
N ASP A 194 -14.61 4.72 -11.36
CA ASP A 194 -15.15 3.40 -11.02
C ASP A 194 -14.12 2.28 -11.24
N ASP A 195 -13.46 2.27 -12.40
CA ASP A 195 -12.42 1.28 -12.75
C ASP A 195 -11.24 1.29 -11.79
N LEU A 196 -10.89 2.48 -11.26
CA LEU A 196 -9.83 2.64 -10.25
C LEU A 196 -10.30 2.26 -8.84
N GLY A 197 -11.59 1.99 -8.64
CA GLY A 197 -12.18 1.63 -7.35
C GLY A 197 -12.24 2.80 -6.37
N TRP A 198 -12.27 4.06 -6.87
CA TRP A 198 -12.41 5.22 -6.01
C TRP A 198 -13.87 5.43 -5.61
N GLU A 199 -14.07 5.88 -4.38
CA GLU A 199 -15.39 6.28 -3.90
C GLU A 199 -15.80 7.61 -4.55
N LEU A 200 -16.79 7.59 -5.45
CA LEU A 200 -17.36 8.82 -6.02
C LEU A 200 -18.09 9.60 -4.92
N VAL A 201 -17.62 10.81 -4.63
CA VAL A 201 -18.23 11.69 -3.61
C VAL A 201 -19.26 12.61 -4.24
N ALA A 202 -18.93 13.22 -5.37
CA ALA A 202 -19.84 14.12 -6.09
C ALA A 202 -19.45 14.22 -7.56
N GLN A 203 -20.47 14.52 -8.39
CA GLN A 203 -20.30 14.87 -9.79
C GLN A 203 -21.20 16.05 -10.14
N ASP A 204 -20.66 17.00 -10.92
CA ASP A 204 -21.36 18.14 -11.43
C ASP A 204 -20.95 18.38 -12.89
N ALA A 205 -21.75 17.83 -13.81
CA ALA A 205 -21.46 17.93 -15.25
C ALA A 205 -21.52 19.39 -15.74
N SER A 206 -22.36 20.22 -15.12
CA SER A 206 -22.50 21.63 -15.51
C SER A 206 -21.27 22.46 -15.12
N ALA A 207 -20.63 22.09 -14.01
CA ALA A 207 -19.37 22.66 -13.56
C ALA A 207 -18.14 21.90 -14.10
N GLY A 208 -18.33 20.80 -14.83
CA GLY A 208 -17.24 19.95 -15.29
C GLY A 208 -16.39 19.40 -14.15
N ARG A 209 -16.99 19.02 -13.01
CA ARG A 209 -16.27 18.62 -11.82
C ARG A 209 -16.69 17.25 -11.30
N ILE A 210 -15.68 16.43 -10.96
CA ILE A 210 -15.86 15.16 -10.30
C ILE A 210 -14.98 15.16 -9.05
N GLU A 211 -15.55 14.79 -7.90
CA GLU A 211 -14.81 14.62 -6.66
C GLU A 211 -14.90 13.17 -6.18
N ALA A 212 -13.78 12.57 -5.85
CA ALA A 212 -13.69 11.18 -5.41
C ALA A 212 -12.65 11.01 -4.30
N THR A 213 -12.73 9.90 -3.57
CA THR A 213 -11.77 9.53 -2.54
C THR A 213 -11.20 8.14 -2.84
N ASP A 214 -9.89 8.04 -2.95
CA ASP A 214 -9.16 6.76 -2.95
C ASP A 214 -8.83 6.36 -1.51
N THR A 215 -9.02 5.08 -1.18
CA THR A 215 -8.71 4.55 0.14
C THR A 215 -7.72 3.41 0.04
N THR A 216 -6.49 3.62 0.55
CA THR A 216 -5.43 2.60 0.51
C THR A 216 -5.84 1.34 1.26
N PHE A 217 -5.47 0.18 0.71
CA PHE A 217 -5.87 -1.11 1.25
C PHE A 217 -5.32 -1.35 2.67
N TRP A 218 -4.00 -1.17 2.89
CA TRP A 218 -3.35 -1.60 4.12
C TRP A 218 -3.68 -0.73 5.33
N PHE A 219 -3.48 0.58 5.21
CA PHE A 219 -3.65 1.52 6.32
C PHE A 219 -4.91 2.37 6.25
N ARG A 220 -5.75 2.15 5.22
CA ARG A 220 -6.99 2.90 5.02
C ARG A 220 -6.77 4.41 4.93
N PHE A 221 -5.60 4.81 4.42
CA PHE A 221 -5.37 6.24 4.13
C PHE A 221 -6.33 6.69 3.05
N LYS A 222 -6.90 7.87 3.27
CA LYS A 222 -7.79 8.50 2.31
C LYS A 222 -7.07 9.65 1.61
N ASP A 223 -7.10 9.58 0.30
CA ASP A 223 -6.58 10.62 -0.59
C ASP A 223 -7.73 11.13 -1.45
N ASP A 224 -7.98 12.42 -1.37
CA ASP A 224 -9.09 13.03 -2.09
C ASP A 224 -8.63 13.54 -3.44
N VAL A 225 -9.46 13.33 -4.46
CA VAL A 225 -9.18 13.68 -5.85
C VAL A 225 -10.30 14.57 -6.37
N VAL A 226 -9.93 15.66 -7.03
CA VAL A 226 -10.85 16.47 -7.85
C VAL A 226 -10.36 16.49 -9.28
N ILE A 227 -11.27 16.23 -10.20
CA ILE A 227 -11.07 16.30 -11.65
C ILE A 227 -11.90 17.48 -12.15
N LYS A 228 -11.25 18.41 -12.83
CA LYS A 228 -11.88 19.57 -13.45
C LYS A 228 -11.73 19.48 -14.96
N ILE A 229 -12.86 19.58 -15.68
CA ILE A 229 -12.93 19.40 -17.12
C ILE A 229 -13.59 20.65 -17.72
N ASP A 230 -12.86 21.36 -18.57
CA ASP A 230 -13.31 22.61 -19.16
C ASP A 230 -13.03 22.66 -20.66
N GLN A 231 -13.89 23.36 -21.40
CA GLN A 231 -13.62 23.70 -22.80
C GLN A 231 -12.55 24.78 -22.87
N GLN A 232 -11.47 24.54 -23.60
CA GLN A 232 -10.42 25.53 -23.85
C GLN A 232 -10.10 25.62 -25.35
N GLY A 233 -10.72 26.58 -26.02
CA GLY A 233 -10.64 26.70 -27.49
C GLY A 233 -11.34 25.54 -28.17
N SER A 234 -10.62 24.80 -29.03
CA SER A 234 -11.11 23.59 -29.68
C SER A 234 -11.03 22.35 -28.81
N ASP A 235 -10.23 22.38 -27.77
CA ASP A 235 -9.87 21.21 -26.99
C ASP A 235 -10.58 21.20 -25.63
N THR A 236 -10.74 20.02 -25.07
CA THR A 236 -11.17 19.80 -23.69
C THR A 236 -9.94 19.68 -22.80
N ALA A 237 -9.81 20.57 -21.83
CA ALA A 237 -8.74 20.54 -20.84
C ALA A 237 -9.19 19.76 -19.59
N VAL A 238 -8.31 18.93 -19.07
CA VAL A 238 -8.50 18.16 -17.83
C VAL A 238 -7.42 18.52 -16.86
N ASP A 239 -7.82 19.09 -15.73
CA ASP A 239 -6.98 19.33 -14.57
C ASP A 239 -7.36 18.39 -13.43
N VAL A 240 -6.35 17.88 -12.74
CA VAL A 240 -6.53 16.97 -11.61
C VAL A 240 -5.72 17.48 -10.42
N ARG A 241 -6.33 17.43 -9.25
CA ARG A 241 -5.63 17.63 -7.98
C ARG A 241 -5.90 16.46 -7.04
N SER A 242 -4.85 15.95 -6.39
CA SER A 242 -4.94 14.85 -5.44
C SER A 242 -4.26 15.23 -4.13
N VAL A 243 -4.97 15.07 -2.99
CA VAL A 243 -4.53 15.55 -1.67
C VAL A 243 -4.74 14.47 -0.62
N SER A 244 -3.66 14.04 0.05
CA SER A 244 -3.76 13.09 1.16
C SER A 244 -4.31 13.76 2.42
N ARG A 245 -5.20 13.07 3.14
CA ARG A 245 -5.76 13.59 4.40
C ARG A 245 -4.75 13.63 5.53
N VAL A 246 -3.74 12.75 5.50
CA VAL A 246 -2.72 12.62 6.55
C VAL A 246 -1.32 12.44 5.96
N GLY A 247 -0.30 12.79 6.74
CA GLY A 247 1.10 12.62 6.36
C GLY A 247 1.73 13.89 5.78
N THR A 248 3.05 14.02 5.94
CA THR A 248 3.83 15.12 5.37
C THR A 248 4.21 14.90 3.93
N GLY A 249 4.23 13.63 3.48
CA GLY A 249 4.50 13.19 2.12
C GLY A 249 3.71 11.92 1.82
N ASP A 250 3.48 11.65 0.53
CA ASP A 250 2.66 10.56 0.02
C ASP A 250 3.48 9.44 -0.65
N VAL A 251 4.81 9.55 -0.65
CA VAL A 251 5.72 8.61 -1.31
C VAL A 251 5.37 8.39 -2.80
N GLY A 252 4.88 9.44 -3.47
CA GLY A 252 4.50 9.43 -4.89
C GLY A 252 3.12 8.82 -5.17
N ALA A 253 2.33 8.47 -4.16
CA ALA A 253 1.02 7.84 -4.34
C ALA A 253 0.05 8.72 -5.15
N ASN A 254 0.00 10.04 -4.87
CA ASN A 254 -0.85 10.97 -5.61
C ASN A 254 -0.42 11.07 -7.08
N ALA A 255 0.87 11.13 -7.38
CA ALA A 255 1.38 11.17 -8.74
C ALA A 255 1.04 9.88 -9.52
N ILE A 256 1.21 8.72 -8.90
CA ILE A 256 0.85 7.42 -9.50
C ILE A 256 -0.64 7.36 -9.79
N ARG A 257 -1.49 7.84 -8.89
CA ARG A 257 -2.94 7.89 -9.02
C ARG A 257 -3.37 8.73 -10.23
N MET A 258 -2.80 9.93 -10.35
CA MET A 258 -3.10 10.82 -11.48
C MET A 258 -2.67 10.22 -12.81
N ARG A 259 -1.50 9.60 -12.89
CA ARG A 259 -1.03 8.91 -14.11
C ARG A 259 -1.95 7.74 -14.51
N LYS A 260 -2.45 6.97 -13.54
CA LYS A 260 -3.42 5.90 -13.80
C LYS A 260 -4.74 6.45 -14.37
N LEU A 261 -5.23 7.55 -13.82
CA LEU A 261 -6.42 8.22 -14.33
C LEU A 261 -6.20 8.66 -15.79
N PHE A 262 -5.12 9.36 -16.09
CA PHE A 262 -4.81 9.83 -17.43
C PHE A 262 -4.69 8.68 -18.45
N ALA A 263 -4.04 7.58 -18.06
CA ALA A 263 -3.92 6.40 -18.92
C ALA A 263 -5.29 5.77 -19.28
N LEU A 264 -6.31 5.91 -18.42
CA LEU A 264 -7.68 5.48 -18.72
C LEU A 264 -8.43 6.47 -19.60
N LEU A 265 -8.13 7.77 -19.52
CA LEU A 265 -8.76 8.78 -20.38
C LEU A 265 -8.25 8.73 -21.83
N GLU A 266 -7.07 8.19 -22.08
CA GLU A 266 -6.47 8.03 -23.41
C GLU A 266 -7.06 6.85 -24.20
N ASN A 267 -7.75 5.90 -23.53
CA ASN A 267 -8.37 4.71 -24.11
C ASN A 267 -9.88 4.97 -24.40
#